data_7bbf74d35372eaab43f8876026c09f73
#
_entry.id   7bbf74d35372eaab43f8876026c09f73
#
_cell.length_a   1.000
_cell.length_b   1.000
_cell.length_c   1.000
_cell.angle_alpha   90.00
_cell.angle_beta   90.00
_cell.angle_gamma   90.00
#
_symmetry.space_group_name_H-M   'P 1'
#
loop_
_entity.id
_entity.type
_entity.pdbx_description
1 polymer ?
#
loop_
_entity_poly.entity_id
_entity_poly.type
_entity_poly.pdbx_seq_one_letter_code
_entity_poly.pdbx_strand_id
1 'polypeptide(L)'
;MIVKLIEQVYSFLWGDLLQIPLPGGGSVGISLLIILLIPAGIYFTIRTRVLPIRLFPDMVTVLTGKKEDKNSLSTFQTLIVSTATRVGMGNLVGVVAAVSAGGAGAIFWMWVTALIGSSTAFIEATLAQIHKEKDPLYGGFRGGPAYYIHDYVEGRTGKKRKCVLPARSEERRVG
;
A
#
# COMPACT_ATOMS: atom_id res chain seq x y z
N MET A 1 31.34 -7.41 5.49
CA MET A 1 30.90 -6.06 5.85
C MET A 1 29.48 -5.77 5.32
N ILE A 2 29.21 -6.00 4.05
CA ILE A 2 27.87 -5.79 3.44
C ILE A 2 26.79 -6.64 4.09
N VAL A 3 27.03 -7.92 4.35
CA VAL A 3 26.07 -8.84 4.99
C VAL A 3 25.65 -8.34 6.38
N LYS A 4 26.60 -7.90 7.20
CA LYS A 4 26.31 -7.33 8.53
C LYS A 4 25.48 -6.07 8.46
N LEU A 5 25.71 -5.22 7.44
CA LEU A 5 24.90 -4.02 7.22
C LEU A 5 23.44 -4.40 6.84
N ILE A 6 23.28 -5.39 5.96
CA ILE A 6 21.97 -5.89 5.57
C ILE A 6 21.25 -6.50 6.78
N GLU A 7 21.92 -7.29 7.58
CA GLU A 7 21.38 -7.86 8.82
C GLU A 7 20.96 -6.79 9.83
N GLN A 8 21.75 -5.73 9.99
CA GLN A 8 21.39 -4.61 10.87
C GLN A 8 20.18 -3.84 10.37
N VAL A 9 20.09 -3.56 9.06
CA VAL A 9 18.91 -2.91 8.47
C VAL A 9 17.69 -3.80 8.58
N TYR A 10 17.86 -5.10 8.33
CA TYR A 10 16.78 -6.07 8.47
C TYR A 10 16.27 -6.14 9.90
N SER A 11 17.16 -6.30 10.89
CA SER A 11 16.77 -6.37 12.29
C SER A 11 16.16 -5.07 12.82
N PHE A 12 16.55 -3.92 12.28
CA PHE A 12 15.96 -2.63 12.61
C PHE A 12 14.54 -2.47 12.07
N LEU A 13 14.28 -2.95 10.84
CA LEU A 13 12.96 -2.80 10.19
C LEU A 13 11.97 -3.87 10.64
N TRP A 14 12.42 -5.13 10.72
CA TRP A 14 11.58 -6.30 11.00
C TRP A 14 11.81 -6.91 12.39
N GLY A 15 12.92 -6.54 13.05
CA GLY A 15 13.20 -7.02 14.41
C GLY A 15 12.29 -6.39 15.44
N ASP A 16 12.19 -7.04 16.58
CA ASP A 16 11.41 -6.60 17.72
C ASP A 16 12.08 -5.41 18.41
N LEU A 17 11.62 -4.19 18.11
CA LEU A 17 12.08 -2.98 18.78
C LEU A 17 11.54 -2.83 20.19
N LEU A 18 10.31 -3.32 20.41
CA LEU A 18 9.66 -3.32 21.72
C LEU A 18 9.17 -4.74 21.99
N GLN A 19 9.56 -5.28 23.13
CA GLN A 19 9.04 -6.55 23.62
C GLN A 19 8.10 -6.26 24.80
N ILE A 20 6.83 -6.54 24.63
CA ILE A 20 5.82 -6.38 25.69
C ILE A 20 5.63 -7.74 26.34
N PRO A 21 6.01 -7.89 27.64
CA PRO A 21 5.76 -9.13 28.36
C PRO A 21 4.26 -9.31 28.58
N LEU A 22 3.75 -10.48 28.21
CA LEU A 22 2.37 -10.86 28.47
C LEU A 22 2.23 -11.51 29.86
N PRO A 23 1.14 -11.27 30.58
CA PRO A 23 0.88 -11.84 31.91
C PRO A 23 0.70 -13.39 31.92
N GLY A 24 1.05 -14.07 30.83
CA GLY A 24 1.01 -15.53 30.66
C GLY A 24 2.33 -16.19 30.32
N GLY A 25 3.48 -15.49 30.48
CA GLY A 25 4.82 -16.05 30.26
C GLY A 25 5.32 -15.98 28.80
N GLY A 26 4.66 -15.20 27.90
CA GLY A 26 5.11 -14.90 26.55
C GLY A 26 5.50 -13.44 26.40
N SER A 27 6.24 -13.10 25.32
CA SER A 27 6.49 -11.72 24.91
C SER A 27 5.99 -11.50 23.49
N VAL A 28 5.35 -10.35 23.25
CA VAL A 28 4.98 -9.90 21.88
C VAL A 28 6.01 -8.90 21.42
N GLY A 29 6.71 -9.26 20.35
CA GLY A 29 7.62 -8.35 19.66
C GLY A 29 6.88 -7.39 18.73
N ILE A 30 7.17 -6.11 18.83
CA ILE A 30 6.61 -5.07 17.96
C ILE A 30 7.73 -4.51 17.10
N SER A 31 7.62 -4.71 15.78
CA SER A 31 8.56 -4.16 14.80
C SER A 31 8.26 -2.69 14.49
N LEU A 32 9.25 -1.98 13.95
CA LEU A 32 9.09 -0.61 13.47
C LEU A 32 7.94 -0.47 12.45
N LEU A 33 7.80 -1.46 11.58
CA LEU A 33 6.72 -1.49 10.58
C LEU A 33 5.34 -1.50 11.21
N ILE A 34 5.14 -2.28 12.27
CA ILE A 34 3.88 -2.34 13.01
C ILE A 34 3.58 -0.97 13.64
N ILE A 35 4.59 -0.34 14.25
CA ILE A 35 4.45 0.98 14.88
C ILE A 35 4.11 2.08 13.86
N LEU A 36 4.57 1.96 12.63
CA LEU A 36 4.26 2.93 11.59
C LEU A 36 2.92 2.65 10.91
N LEU A 37 2.66 1.39 10.55
CA LEU A 37 1.49 1.03 9.73
C LEU A 37 0.17 1.08 10.51
N ILE A 38 0.15 0.56 11.76
CA ILE A 38 -1.10 0.51 12.53
C ILE A 38 -1.59 1.91 12.91
N PRO A 39 -0.78 2.80 13.51
CA PRO A 39 -1.24 4.14 13.83
C PRO A 39 -1.59 4.97 12.58
N ALA A 40 -0.81 4.84 11.49
CA ALA A 40 -1.14 5.50 10.23
C ALA A 40 -2.48 5.00 9.66
N GLY A 41 -2.71 3.69 9.64
CA GLY A 41 -3.95 3.09 9.20
C GLY A 41 -5.15 3.52 10.05
N ILE A 42 -5.00 3.55 11.38
CA ILE A 42 -6.04 4.03 12.30
C ILE A 42 -6.31 5.52 12.06
N TYR A 43 -5.27 6.34 11.96
CA TYR A 43 -5.40 7.76 11.68
C TYR A 43 -6.19 8.02 10.40
N PHE A 44 -5.83 7.35 9.31
CA PHE A 44 -6.53 7.50 8.05
C PHE A 44 -7.95 6.93 8.09
N THR A 45 -8.19 5.83 8.78
CA THR A 45 -9.53 5.27 8.96
C THR A 45 -10.45 6.25 9.68
N ILE A 46 -9.99 6.88 10.76
CA ILE A 46 -10.75 7.90 11.48
C ILE A 46 -10.93 9.14 10.60
N ARG A 47 -9.87 9.62 9.95
CA ARG A 47 -9.89 10.83 9.13
C ARG A 47 -10.80 10.71 7.91
N THR A 48 -10.89 9.54 7.34
CA THR A 48 -11.78 9.23 6.21
C THR A 48 -13.18 8.77 6.63
N ARG A 49 -13.48 8.77 7.95
CA ARG A 49 -14.76 8.33 8.52
C ARG A 49 -15.14 6.93 8.09
N VAL A 50 -14.22 5.98 8.27
CA VAL A 50 -14.42 4.55 7.93
C VAL A 50 -14.92 4.37 6.49
N LEU A 51 -14.24 5.02 5.58
CA LEU A 51 -14.60 5.12 4.16
C LEU A 51 -14.90 3.76 3.49
N PRO A 52 -14.15 2.66 3.73
CA PRO A 52 -14.43 1.39 3.09
C PRO A 52 -15.82 0.85 3.38
N ILE A 53 -16.33 1.06 4.60
CA ILE A 53 -17.67 0.60 4.98
C ILE A 53 -18.73 1.54 4.41
N ARG A 54 -18.53 2.85 4.51
CA ARG A 54 -19.49 3.86 4.07
C ARG A 54 -19.69 3.85 2.55
N LEU A 55 -18.64 3.69 1.76
CA LEU A 55 -18.70 3.69 0.30
C LEU A 55 -18.84 2.29 -0.31
N PHE A 56 -19.03 1.27 0.51
CA PHE A 56 -19.20 -0.09 0.00
C PHE A 56 -20.37 -0.22 -1.00
N PRO A 57 -21.57 0.33 -0.73
CA PRO A 57 -22.67 0.26 -1.70
C PRO A 57 -22.36 1.02 -3.01
N ASP A 58 -21.71 2.17 -2.92
CA ASP A 58 -21.30 2.94 -4.10
C ASP A 58 -20.26 2.18 -4.92
N MET A 59 -19.32 1.49 -4.26
CA MET A 59 -18.32 0.64 -4.90
C MET A 59 -18.99 -0.49 -5.71
N VAL A 60 -19.98 -1.15 -5.15
CA VAL A 60 -20.73 -2.22 -5.84
C VAL A 60 -21.49 -1.66 -7.06
N THR A 61 -22.12 -0.50 -6.93
CA THR A 61 -22.81 0.17 -8.04
C THR A 61 -21.86 0.56 -9.17
N VAL A 62 -20.68 1.09 -8.84
CA VAL A 62 -19.65 1.44 -9.84
C VAL A 62 -19.10 0.20 -10.55
N LEU A 63 -18.97 -0.94 -9.85
CA LEU A 63 -18.50 -2.19 -10.47
C LEU A 63 -19.50 -2.77 -11.47
N THR A 64 -20.80 -2.57 -11.22
CA THR A 64 -21.87 -3.04 -12.10
C THR A 64 -22.25 -2.03 -13.18
N GLY A 65 -21.69 -0.82 -13.14
CA GLY A 65 -21.92 0.27 -14.09
C GLY A 65 -21.47 -0.07 -15.51
N LYS A 66 -22.16 0.53 -16.48
CA LYS A 66 -21.80 0.39 -17.89
C LYS A 66 -20.52 1.18 -18.20
N LYS A 67 -19.75 0.66 -19.14
CA LYS A 67 -18.54 1.30 -19.68
C LYS A 67 -18.89 2.66 -20.29
N GLU A 68 -18.25 3.74 -19.79
CA GLU A 68 -18.53 5.11 -20.26
C GLU A 68 -17.78 5.45 -21.57
N ASP A 69 -16.63 4.84 -21.81
CA ASP A 69 -15.79 5.15 -22.96
C ASP A 69 -15.36 3.89 -23.71
N LYS A 70 -15.45 3.90 -25.05
CA LYS A 70 -15.12 2.75 -25.90
C LYS A 70 -13.64 2.31 -25.81
N ASN A 71 -12.75 3.25 -25.49
CA ASN A 71 -11.30 3.03 -25.43
C ASN A 71 -10.76 2.80 -24.02
N SER A 72 -11.59 2.84 -22.97
CA SER A 72 -11.18 2.57 -21.60
C SER A 72 -11.51 1.14 -21.17
N LEU A 73 -10.80 0.61 -20.20
CA LEU A 73 -11.17 -0.64 -19.54
C LEU A 73 -12.46 -0.44 -18.74
N SER A 74 -13.33 -1.44 -18.68
CA SER A 74 -14.48 -1.38 -17.77
C SER A 74 -13.98 -1.40 -16.31
N THR A 75 -14.78 -0.86 -15.39
CA THR A 75 -14.43 -0.84 -13.96
C THR A 75 -14.18 -2.26 -13.44
N PHE A 76 -14.95 -3.23 -13.88
CA PHE A 76 -14.77 -4.63 -13.52
C PHE A 76 -13.46 -5.22 -14.07
N GLN A 77 -13.10 -4.93 -15.32
CA GLN A 77 -11.82 -5.33 -15.89
C GLN A 77 -10.63 -4.70 -15.13
N THR A 78 -10.75 -3.42 -14.78
CA THR A 78 -9.74 -2.72 -13.99
C THR A 78 -9.57 -3.36 -12.60
N LEU A 79 -10.66 -3.78 -11.96
CA LEU A 79 -10.61 -4.50 -10.69
C LEU A 79 -9.86 -5.83 -10.84
N ILE A 80 -10.18 -6.63 -11.87
CA ILE A 80 -9.52 -7.91 -12.11
C ILE A 80 -8.01 -7.72 -12.31
N VAL A 81 -7.62 -6.79 -13.19
CA VAL A 81 -6.21 -6.51 -13.47
C VAL A 81 -5.49 -6.03 -12.21
N SER A 82 -6.09 -5.10 -11.47
CA SER A 82 -5.51 -4.58 -10.22
C SER A 82 -5.35 -5.67 -9.16
N THR A 83 -6.30 -6.59 -9.05
CA THR A 83 -6.21 -7.71 -8.10
C THR A 83 -5.15 -8.72 -8.56
N ALA A 84 -5.13 -9.07 -9.83
CA ALA A 84 -4.16 -10.02 -10.37
C ALA A 84 -2.70 -9.54 -10.23
N THR A 85 -2.46 -8.25 -10.37
CA THR A 85 -1.12 -7.67 -10.20
C THR A 85 -0.67 -7.56 -8.74
N ARG A 86 -1.59 -7.53 -7.79
CA ARG A 86 -1.29 -7.46 -6.35
C ARG A 86 -1.15 -8.81 -5.67
N VAL A 87 -1.81 -9.84 -6.19
CA VAL A 87 -1.70 -11.21 -5.67
C VAL A 87 -0.47 -11.88 -6.24
N GLY A 88 0.65 -11.83 -5.51
CA GLY A 88 1.89 -12.49 -5.85
C GLY A 88 2.16 -13.71 -4.97
N MET A 89 3.11 -14.53 -5.37
CA MET A 89 3.56 -15.71 -4.59
C MET A 89 3.95 -15.36 -3.16
N GLY A 90 4.55 -14.18 -2.94
CA GLY A 90 4.92 -13.69 -1.62
C GLY A 90 3.73 -13.55 -0.67
N ASN A 91 2.57 -13.11 -1.18
CA ASN A 91 1.36 -13.00 -0.37
C ASN A 91 0.83 -14.36 0.05
N LEU A 92 0.86 -15.35 -0.85
CA LEU A 92 0.43 -16.72 -0.54
C LEU A 92 1.34 -17.36 0.51
N VAL A 93 2.64 -17.29 0.31
CA VAL A 93 3.64 -17.82 1.26
C VAL A 93 3.53 -17.13 2.61
N GLY A 94 3.32 -15.80 2.62
CA GLY A 94 3.16 -15.02 3.84
C GLY A 94 1.91 -15.43 4.64
N VAL A 95 0.79 -15.68 3.98
CA VAL A 95 -0.44 -16.17 4.63
C VAL A 95 -0.23 -17.56 5.20
N VAL A 96 0.37 -18.48 4.42
CA VAL A 96 0.67 -19.84 4.91
C VAL A 96 1.58 -19.80 6.13
N ALA A 97 2.66 -19.02 6.09
CA ALA A 97 3.58 -18.88 7.21
C ALA A 97 2.89 -18.29 8.45
N ALA A 98 2.07 -17.25 8.29
CA ALA A 98 1.34 -16.63 9.37
C ALA A 98 0.34 -17.60 10.04
N VAL A 99 -0.40 -18.37 9.24
CA VAL A 99 -1.36 -19.36 9.77
C VAL A 99 -0.64 -20.52 10.42
N SER A 100 0.47 -20.97 9.86
CA SER A 100 1.27 -22.06 10.44
C SER A 100 1.88 -21.69 11.80
N ALA A 101 2.29 -20.42 11.96
CA ALA A 101 2.89 -19.94 13.20
C ALA A 101 1.85 -19.49 14.24
N GLY A 102 0.79 -18.81 13.81
CA GLY A 102 -0.19 -18.15 14.67
C GLY A 102 -1.55 -18.86 14.76
N GLY A 103 -1.74 -19.97 14.03
CA GLY A 103 -3.00 -20.71 14.00
C GLY A 103 -4.20 -19.89 13.54
N ALA A 104 -5.39 -20.24 13.99
CA ALA A 104 -6.64 -19.56 13.61
C ALA A 104 -6.67 -18.06 14.00
N GLY A 105 -5.97 -17.68 15.07
CA GLY A 105 -5.87 -16.29 15.50
C GLY A 105 -5.20 -15.37 14.47
N ALA A 106 -4.28 -15.90 13.68
CA ALA A 106 -3.62 -15.13 12.62
C ALA A 106 -4.61 -14.63 11.57
N ILE A 107 -5.61 -15.45 11.19
CA ILE A 107 -6.64 -15.07 10.21
C ILE A 107 -7.46 -13.89 10.71
N PHE A 108 -7.86 -13.92 11.98
CA PHE A 108 -8.59 -12.81 12.60
C PHE A 108 -7.77 -11.50 12.51
N TRP A 109 -6.51 -11.54 12.90
CA TRP A 109 -5.64 -10.37 12.87
C TRP A 109 -5.34 -9.89 11.44
N MET A 110 -5.23 -10.80 10.47
CA MET A 110 -5.11 -10.43 9.05
C MET A 110 -6.35 -9.67 8.56
N TRP A 111 -7.56 -10.05 8.96
CA TRP A 111 -8.78 -9.31 8.61
C TRP A 111 -8.81 -7.92 9.26
N VAL A 112 -8.45 -7.81 10.54
CA VAL A 112 -8.39 -6.52 11.23
C VAL A 112 -7.38 -5.58 10.57
N THR A 113 -6.19 -6.07 10.27
CA THR A 113 -5.14 -5.27 9.61
C THR A 113 -5.51 -4.91 8.17
N ALA A 114 -6.18 -5.78 7.44
CA ALA A 114 -6.69 -5.49 6.10
C ALA A 114 -7.75 -4.38 6.12
N LEU A 115 -8.67 -4.40 7.09
CA LEU A 115 -9.68 -3.36 7.24
C LEU A 115 -9.05 -2.00 7.56
N ILE A 116 -8.08 -1.96 8.47
CA ILE A 116 -7.33 -0.75 8.83
C ILE A 116 -6.51 -0.25 7.61
N GLY A 117 -5.83 -1.15 6.91
CA GLY A 117 -4.99 -0.85 5.75
C GLY A 117 -5.78 -0.42 4.51
N SER A 118 -7.06 -0.77 4.41
CA SER A 118 -7.88 -0.41 3.25
C SER A 118 -8.03 1.11 3.08
N SER A 119 -8.10 1.86 4.18
CA SER A 119 -8.16 3.33 4.14
C SER A 119 -6.86 3.96 3.63
N THR A 120 -5.71 3.39 3.98
CA THR A 120 -4.39 3.82 3.47
C THR A 120 -4.27 3.56 1.97
N ALA A 121 -4.68 2.37 1.51
CA ALA A 121 -4.68 2.02 0.09
C ALA A 121 -5.60 2.93 -0.74
N PHE A 122 -6.75 3.33 -0.18
CA PHE A 122 -7.64 4.29 -0.84
C PHE A 122 -6.97 5.65 -1.02
N ILE A 123 -6.31 6.18 0.02
CA ILE A 123 -5.62 7.46 -0.05
C ILE A 123 -4.48 7.42 -1.07
N GLU A 124 -3.69 6.35 -1.07
CA GLU A 124 -2.62 6.13 -2.05
C GLU A 124 -3.16 6.14 -3.48
N ALA A 125 -4.22 5.37 -3.74
CA ALA A 125 -4.87 5.33 -5.06
C ALA A 125 -5.44 6.70 -5.46
N THR A 126 -6.02 7.44 -4.53
CA THR A 126 -6.56 8.79 -4.77
C THR A 126 -5.45 9.76 -5.12
N LEU A 127 -4.34 9.78 -4.37
CA LEU A 127 -3.19 10.61 -4.67
C LEU A 127 -2.59 10.28 -6.04
N ALA A 128 -2.49 9.01 -6.38
CA ALA A 128 -2.02 8.57 -7.69
C ALA A 128 -2.92 9.06 -8.84
N GLN A 129 -4.23 9.16 -8.61
CA GLN A 129 -5.17 9.70 -9.60
C GLN A 129 -5.13 11.23 -9.72
N ILE A 130 -4.92 11.94 -8.61
CA ILE A 130 -4.85 13.41 -8.59
C ILE A 130 -3.58 13.90 -9.32
N HIS A 131 -2.46 13.24 -9.06
CA HIS A 131 -1.14 13.61 -9.59
C HIS A 131 -0.72 12.80 -10.83
N LYS A 132 -1.70 12.26 -11.57
CA LYS A 132 -1.40 11.54 -12.80
C LYS A 132 -1.05 12.49 -13.93
N GLU A 133 -0.06 12.12 -14.72
CA GLU A 133 0.37 12.83 -15.92
C GLU A 133 0.03 12.03 -17.18
N LYS A 134 -0.10 12.71 -18.32
CA LYS A 134 -0.27 12.03 -19.62
C LYS A 134 1.04 11.39 -20.04
N ASP A 135 0.94 10.13 -20.45
CA ASP A 135 2.07 9.40 -21.00
C ASP A 135 2.29 9.82 -22.47
N PRO A 136 3.47 10.42 -22.80
CA PRO A 136 3.76 10.82 -24.16
C PRO A 136 3.98 9.64 -25.12
N LEU A 137 4.29 8.42 -24.61
CA LEU A 137 4.62 7.26 -25.43
C LEU A 137 3.39 6.45 -25.84
N TYR A 138 2.43 6.27 -24.94
CA TYR A 138 1.30 5.36 -25.14
C TYR A 138 -0.06 6.03 -25.13
N GLY A 139 -0.13 7.35 -24.96
CA GLY A 139 -1.39 8.10 -24.91
C GLY A 139 -2.27 7.81 -23.70
N GLY A 140 -1.74 7.07 -22.72
CA GLY A 140 -2.38 6.77 -21.44
C GLY A 140 -2.02 7.77 -20.34
N PHE A 141 -2.11 7.31 -19.08
CA PHE A 141 -1.74 8.10 -17.92
C PHE A 141 -0.70 7.38 -17.09
N ARG A 142 0.26 8.13 -16.57
CA ARG A 142 1.23 7.69 -15.56
C ARG A 142 0.87 8.31 -14.22
N GLY A 143 1.00 7.56 -13.14
CA GLY A 143 0.77 8.04 -11.78
C GLY A 143 1.45 7.11 -10.78
N GLY A 144 1.48 7.52 -9.52
CA GLY A 144 2.03 6.72 -8.45
C GLY A 144 2.82 7.53 -7.42
N PRO A 145 3.47 6.87 -6.46
CA PRO A 145 4.18 7.53 -5.37
C PRO A 145 5.24 8.53 -5.85
N ALA A 146 5.96 8.22 -6.92
CA ALA A 146 7.00 9.09 -7.47
C ALA A 146 6.44 10.46 -7.87
N TYR A 147 5.25 10.50 -8.48
CA TYR A 147 4.64 11.73 -8.98
C TYR A 147 4.17 12.64 -7.86
N TYR A 148 3.36 12.15 -6.92
CA TYR A 148 2.86 13.00 -5.84
C TYR A 148 3.95 13.41 -4.83
N ILE A 149 5.00 12.60 -4.63
CA ILE A 149 6.16 13.00 -3.82
C ILE A 149 6.92 14.11 -4.52
N HIS A 150 7.10 13.99 -5.85
CA HIS A 150 7.77 15.02 -6.65
C HIS A 150 7.03 16.36 -6.58
N ASP A 151 5.74 16.36 -6.85
CA ASP A 151 4.89 17.54 -6.79
C ASP A 151 4.88 18.19 -5.39
N TYR A 152 4.85 17.38 -4.34
CA TYR A 152 4.91 17.89 -2.97
C TYR A 152 6.24 18.58 -2.68
N VAL A 153 7.37 17.98 -3.09
CA VAL A 153 8.71 18.53 -2.87
C VAL A 153 8.92 19.80 -3.71
N GLU A 154 8.46 19.81 -4.96
CA GLU A 154 8.53 20.97 -5.86
C GLU A 154 7.68 22.13 -5.31
N GLY A 155 6.45 21.88 -4.88
CA GLY A 155 5.57 22.89 -4.29
C GLY A 155 6.12 23.53 -3.03
N ARG A 156 6.90 22.77 -2.22
CA ARG A 156 7.47 23.28 -0.97
C ARG A 156 8.84 23.94 -1.15
N THR A 157 9.61 23.55 -2.12
CA THR A 157 11.02 24.00 -2.29
C THR A 157 11.16 25.06 -3.39
N GLY A 158 10.15 25.26 -4.25
CA GLY A 158 10.17 26.20 -5.39
C GLY A 158 11.24 25.89 -6.44
N LYS A 159 11.96 24.78 -6.29
CA LYS A 159 13.00 24.34 -7.23
C LYS A 159 12.53 23.06 -7.91
N LYS A 160 12.55 23.04 -9.23
CA LYS A 160 12.40 21.82 -10.05
C LYS A 160 13.58 20.87 -9.75
N ARG A 161 13.54 20.23 -8.61
CA ARG A 161 14.46 19.17 -8.27
C ARG A 161 13.84 17.85 -8.71
N LYS A 162 14.38 17.27 -9.78
CA LYS A 162 14.08 15.87 -10.11
C LYS A 162 14.40 15.06 -8.84
N CYS A 163 13.37 14.53 -8.21
CA CYS A 163 13.53 13.66 -7.04
C CYS A 163 14.05 12.33 -7.57
N VAL A 164 15.38 12.20 -7.58
CA VAL A 164 16.14 11.23 -8.38
C VAL A 164 15.92 9.79 -7.91
N LEU A 165 15.55 9.57 -6.64
CA LEU A 165 15.46 8.22 -6.07
C LEU A 165 14.16 7.47 -6.41
N PRO A 166 12.95 7.99 -6.19
CA PRO A 166 11.73 7.25 -6.54
C PRO A 166 11.39 7.32 -8.04
N ALA A 167 11.63 8.44 -8.72
CA ALA A 167 11.31 8.58 -10.15
C ALA A 167 12.22 7.72 -11.05
N ARG A 168 13.49 7.56 -10.68
CA ARG A 168 14.46 6.79 -11.48
C ARG A 168 14.20 5.28 -11.48
N SER A 169 13.51 4.75 -10.49
CA SER A 169 13.16 3.32 -10.43
C SER A 169 12.00 2.97 -11.39
N GLU A 170 11.13 3.93 -11.71
CA GLU A 170 10.01 3.72 -12.64
C GLU A 170 10.40 4.05 -14.09
N GLU A 171 11.21 5.08 -14.35
CA GLU A 171 11.73 5.35 -15.69
C GLU A 171 12.57 4.20 -16.29
N ARG A 172 13.24 3.40 -15.45
CA ARG A 172 14.02 2.23 -15.90
C ARG A 172 13.18 1.02 -16.29
N ARG A 173 11.90 0.98 -15.94
CA ARG A 173 11.01 -0.14 -16.31
C ARG A 173 10.36 0.03 -17.67
N VAL A 174 10.55 1.15 -18.34
CA VAL A 174 9.92 1.51 -19.61
C VAL A 174 10.93 1.64 -20.76
N GLY A 175 12.20 1.28 -20.53
CA GLY A 175 13.25 1.24 -21.55
C GLY A 175 13.65 -0.18 -21.91
#